data_8cd9aac3ae0ff9570b9712f442a91398
#
_entry.id   8cd9aac3ae0ff9570b9712f442a91398
#
_cell.length_a   1.000
_cell.length_b   1.000
_cell.length_c   1.000
_cell.angle_alpha   90.00
_cell.angle_beta   90.00
_cell.angle_gamma   90.00
#
_symmetry.space_group_name_H-M   'P 1'
#
loop_
_entity.id
_entity.type
_entity.pdbx_description
1 polymer ?
#
loop_
_entity_poly.entity_id
_entity_poly.type
_entity_poly.pdbx_seq_one_letter_code
_entity_poly.pdbx_strand_id
1 'polypeptide(L)'
;LTSPKLETIMSSPDNMKEKNIGVLAYFKPSSGLVILREQVLGPERFDTAFKTYVERWAFKHPTPDDFFRTMENVAGEDLSWFWRGWFQYNWRLDQGVNSVKYVKNDPKKGIIITIENFEKMAMPIVVDIKTKSGKVTRVKLPVEIWQRNKDWSFKHNSTEEIESVVIDPDHVFPDSNTANNTWTAAAGKLEKDVILDDYLGVYATANAPLKITLTEKNSALNVGISGYPSFTATPVTGEANTFEAPAAGLKFKFNEAKTGFDMVITGNGQVIPFTKEK
;
A
#
# COMPACT_ATOMS: atom_id res chain seq x y z
N LEU A 1 -22.00 7.96 -2.45
CA LEU A 1 -21.75 6.88 -1.45
C LEU A 1 -20.63 7.21 -0.45
N THR A 2 -19.77 8.18 -0.75
CA THR A 2 -18.53 8.46 -0.01
C THR A 2 -18.54 9.75 0.82
N SER A 3 -19.69 10.38 1.00
CA SER A 3 -19.76 11.63 1.78
C SER A 3 -19.52 11.37 3.28
N PRO A 4 -18.59 12.10 3.93
CA PRO A 4 -18.34 11.96 5.36
C PRO A 4 -19.50 12.46 6.23
N LYS A 5 -20.53 13.08 5.61
CA LYS A 5 -21.73 13.59 6.29
C LYS A 5 -22.92 12.62 6.25
N LEU A 6 -22.75 11.42 5.68
CA LEU A 6 -23.74 10.37 5.73
C LEU A 6 -23.76 9.70 7.10
N GLU A 7 -24.92 9.35 7.58
CA GLU A 7 -25.10 8.41 8.68
C GLU A 7 -24.70 6.98 8.21
N THR A 8 -24.67 6.02 9.13
CA THR A 8 -24.45 4.61 8.76
C THR A 8 -25.74 3.96 8.25
N ILE A 9 -25.63 2.88 7.47
CA ILE A 9 -26.82 2.09 7.05
C ILE A 9 -27.58 1.57 8.28
N MET A 10 -26.86 1.24 9.34
CA MET A 10 -27.41 0.70 10.60
C MET A 10 -28.02 1.77 11.51
N SER A 11 -28.10 3.02 11.09
CA SER A 11 -28.77 4.09 11.86
C SER A 11 -30.25 3.83 11.94
N SER A 12 -30.86 4.13 13.12
CA SER A 12 -32.32 4.14 13.26
C SER A 12 -32.93 5.13 12.27
N PRO A 13 -34.06 4.78 11.61
CA PRO A 13 -34.75 5.68 10.69
C PRO A 13 -35.01 7.08 11.24
N ASP A 14 -35.34 7.17 12.53
CA ASP A 14 -35.60 8.45 13.22
C ASP A 14 -34.37 9.35 13.31
N ASN A 15 -33.17 8.77 13.20
CA ASN A 15 -31.90 9.49 13.24
C ASN A 15 -31.31 9.78 11.87
N MET A 16 -31.95 9.34 10.79
CA MET A 16 -31.51 9.63 9.43
C MET A 16 -32.03 10.99 8.96
N LYS A 17 -31.15 11.79 8.36
CA LYS A 17 -31.58 13.01 7.68
C LYS A 17 -32.35 12.67 6.43
N GLU A 18 -33.49 13.33 6.21
CA GLU A 18 -34.36 13.11 5.06
C GLU A 18 -33.62 13.06 3.72
N LYS A 19 -32.70 13.98 3.49
CA LYS A 19 -31.87 14.05 2.27
C LYS A 19 -30.94 12.84 2.06
N ASN A 20 -30.67 12.06 3.10
CA ASN A 20 -29.76 10.90 3.07
C ASN A 20 -30.53 9.58 2.96
N ILE A 21 -31.83 9.56 3.16
CA ILE A 21 -32.64 8.32 3.19
C ILE A 21 -32.47 7.53 1.88
N GLY A 22 -32.58 8.17 0.72
CA GLY A 22 -32.43 7.50 -0.57
C GLY A 22 -31.08 6.80 -0.74
N VAL A 23 -30.00 7.43 -0.28
CA VAL A 23 -28.67 6.85 -0.34
C VAL A 23 -28.51 5.71 0.65
N LEU A 24 -28.96 5.88 1.89
CA LEU A 24 -28.71 4.93 2.98
C LEU A 24 -29.65 3.73 2.95
N ALA A 25 -30.91 3.93 2.54
CA ALA A 25 -31.89 2.85 2.51
C ALA A 25 -31.88 2.04 1.21
N TYR A 26 -31.37 2.61 0.10
CA TYR A 26 -31.41 1.95 -1.20
C TYR A 26 -30.04 1.84 -1.87
N PHE A 27 -29.40 2.97 -2.21
CA PHE A 27 -28.23 2.94 -3.08
C PHE A 27 -26.98 2.34 -2.43
N LYS A 28 -26.66 2.72 -1.20
CA LYS A 28 -25.46 2.21 -0.52
C LYS A 28 -25.58 0.72 -0.19
N PRO A 29 -26.68 0.21 0.39
CA PRO A 29 -26.81 -1.22 0.64
C PRO A 29 -26.84 -2.03 -0.66
N SER A 30 -27.56 -1.62 -1.69
CA SER A 30 -27.61 -2.37 -2.96
C SER A 30 -26.24 -2.41 -3.64
N SER A 31 -25.52 -1.29 -3.70
CA SER A 31 -24.15 -1.27 -4.22
C SER A 31 -23.22 -2.19 -3.44
N GLY A 32 -23.35 -2.19 -2.11
CA GLY A 32 -22.59 -3.11 -1.26
C GLY A 32 -22.86 -4.57 -1.57
N LEU A 33 -24.12 -4.94 -1.73
CA LEU A 33 -24.48 -6.33 -2.06
C LEU A 33 -24.03 -6.73 -3.47
N VAL A 34 -24.06 -5.81 -4.44
CA VAL A 34 -23.50 -6.05 -5.79
C VAL A 34 -21.98 -6.27 -5.71
N ILE A 35 -21.25 -5.44 -4.97
CA ILE A 35 -19.81 -5.62 -4.77
C ILE A 35 -19.52 -6.95 -4.05
N LEU A 36 -20.27 -7.27 -3.02
CA LEU A 36 -20.12 -8.53 -2.31
C LEU A 36 -20.32 -9.74 -3.22
N ARG A 37 -21.35 -9.66 -4.10
CA ARG A 37 -21.65 -10.68 -5.09
C ARG A 37 -20.58 -10.82 -6.16
N GLU A 38 -20.18 -9.72 -6.78
CA GLU A 38 -19.35 -9.76 -7.99
C GLU A 38 -17.84 -9.79 -7.69
N GLN A 39 -17.41 -9.16 -6.58
CA GLN A 39 -15.99 -8.93 -6.32
C GLN A 39 -15.43 -9.72 -5.13
N VAL A 40 -16.29 -10.13 -4.20
CA VAL A 40 -15.85 -10.82 -2.97
C VAL A 40 -16.19 -12.30 -3.01
N LEU A 41 -17.47 -12.65 -3.00
CA LEU A 41 -17.92 -14.05 -2.92
C LEU A 41 -17.96 -14.76 -4.26
N GLY A 42 -18.24 -14.05 -5.33
CA GLY A 42 -18.68 -14.61 -6.60
C GLY A 42 -20.19 -14.92 -6.63
N PRO A 43 -20.80 -14.90 -7.83
CA PRO A 43 -22.25 -15.04 -7.99
C PRO A 43 -22.81 -16.31 -7.37
N GLU A 44 -22.16 -17.45 -7.58
CA GLU A 44 -22.68 -18.76 -7.12
C GLU A 44 -22.82 -18.82 -5.59
N ARG A 45 -21.78 -18.43 -4.86
CA ARG A 45 -21.77 -18.44 -3.39
C ARG A 45 -22.75 -17.42 -2.82
N PHE A 46 -22.73 -16.19 -3.39
CA PHE A 46 -23.62 -15.13 -2.95
C PHE A 46 -25.09 -15.50 -3.18
N ASP A 47 -25.46 -15.95 -4.39
CA ASP A 47 -26.84 -16.25 -4.75
C ASP A 47 -27.39 -17.40 -3.90
N THR A 48 -26.57 -18.42 -3.61
CA THR A 48 -26.93 -19.51 -2.71
C THR A 48 -27.19 -19.00 -1.28
N ALA A 49 -26.32 -18.15 -0.77
CA ALA A 49 -26.46 -17.58 0.58
C ALA A 49 -27.68 -16.67 0.69
N PHE A 50 -27.87 -15.81 -0.31
CA PHE A 50 -29.00 -14.87 -0.35
C PHE A 50 -30.36 -15.62 -0.47
N LYS A 51 -30.44 -16.63 -1.34
CA LYS A 51 -31.61 -17.48 -1.45
C LYS A 51 -31.92 -18.18 -0.12
N THR A 52 -30.92 -18.75 0.52
CA THR A 52 -31.07 -19.38 1.84
C THR A 52 -31.59 -18.41 2.89
N TYR A 53 -31.09 -17.14 2.87
CA TYR A 53 -31.62 -16.12 3.76
C TYR A 53 -33.12 -15.87 3.51
N VAL A 54 -33.52 -15.70 2.24
CA VAL A 54 -34.94 -15.48 1.89
C VAL A 54 -35.80 -16.68 2.34
N GLU A 55 -35.38 -17.91 2.10
CA GLU A 55 -36.10 -19.13 2.50
C GLU A 55 -36.25 -19.25 4.03
N ARG A 56 -35.23 -18.91 4.79
CA ARG A 56 -35.26 -18.98 6.26
C ARG A 56 -36.15 -17.93 6.90
N TRP A 57 -36.17 -16.73 6.32
CA TRP A 57 -36.73 -15.54 6.94
C TRP A 57 -37.99 -15.01 6.28
N ALA A 58 -38.43 -15.61 5.17
CA ALA A 58 -39.69 -15.24 4.53
C ALA A 58 -40.84 -15.26 5.55
N PHE A 59 -41.64 -14.18 5.55
CA PHE A 59 -42.77 -13.97 6.47
C PHE A 59 -42.39 -13.91 7.97
N LYS A 60 -41.11 -13.69 8.29
CA LYS A 60 -40.61 -13.49 9.64
C LYS A 60 -40.02 -12.07 9.77
N HIS A 61 -39.50 -11.74 10.94
CA HIS A 61 -38.93 -10.43 11.25
C HIS A 61 -37.42 -10.58 11.58
N PRO A 62 -36.53 -10.76 10.57
CA PRO A 62 -35.12 -10.88 10.81
C PRO A 62 -34.51 -9.55 11.25
N THR A 63 -33.46 -9.65 12.04
CA THR A 63 -32.56 -8.55 12.34
C THR A 63 -31.45 -8.47 11.28
N PRO A 64 -30.70 -7.37 11.18
CA PRO A 64 -29.54 -7.30 10.30
C PRO A 64 -28.50 -8.41 10.60
N ASP A 65 -28.32 -8.78 11.86
CA ASP A 65 -27.41 -9.86 12.26
C ASP A 65 -27.84 -11.22 11.73
N ASP A 66 -29.14 -11.48 11.57
CA ASP A 66 -29.63 -12.71 10.97
C ASP A 66 -29.26 -12.79 9.49
N PHE A 67 -29.26 -11.65 8.80
CA PHE A 67 -28.77 -11.55 7.42
C PHE A 67 -27.25 -11.80 7.37
N PHE A 68 -26.45 -11.08 8.14
CA PHE A 68 -25.00 -11.21 8.14
C PHE A 68 -24.54 -12.63 8.44
N ARG A 69 -25.06 -13.24 9.51
CA ARG A 69 -24.75 -14.61 9.89
C ARG A 69 -25.18 -15.63 8.85
N THR A 70 -26.33 -15.42 8.19
CA THR A 70 -26.77 -16.35 7.14
C THR A 70 -25.83 -16.28 5.94
N MET A 71 -25.44 -15.08 5.51
CA MET A 71 -24.51 -14.90 4.41
C MET A 71 -23.16 -15.56 4.72
N GLU A 72 -22.58 -15.32 5.89
CA GLU A 72 -21.30 -15.90 6.32
C GLU A 72 -21.36 -17.43 6.41
N ASN A 73 -22.37 -17.96 7.07
CA ASN A 73 -22.51 -19.40 7.29
C ASN A 73 -22.66 -20.17 5.98
N VAL A 74 -23.46 -19.66 5.05
CA VAL A 74 -23.71 -20.34 3.77
C VAL A 74 -22.57 -20.13 2.78
N ALA A 75 -21.99 -18.92 2.74
CA ALA A 75 -20.83 -18.64 1.90
C ALA A 75 -19.53 -19.30 2.44
N GLY A 76 -19.51 -19.68 3.73
CA GLY A 76 -18.33 -20.30 4.34
C GLY A 76 -17.15 -19.35 4.49
N GLU A 77 -17.41 -18.06 4.74
CA GLU A 77 -16.39 -17.01 4.81
C GLU A 77 -16.74 -15.96 5.86
N ASP A 78 -15.74 -15.49 6.61
CA ASP A 78 -15.90 -14.38 7.54
C ASP A 78 -15.96 -13.05 6.76
N LEU A 79 -17.12 -12.41 6.79
CA LEU A 79 -17.40 -11.14 6.13
C LEU A 79 -17.49 -9.98 7.13
N SER A 80 -17.06 -10.16 8.37
CA SER A 80 -17.15 -9.15 9.43
C SER A 80 -16.43 -7.85 9.03
N TRP A 81 -15.34 -7.93 8.29
CA TRP A 81 -14.62 -6.78 7.74
C TRP A 81 -15.50 -5.97 6.77
N PHE A 82 -16.29 -6.66 5.92
CA PHE A 82 -17.19 -6.05 4.94
C PHE A 82 -18.38 -5.38 5.63
N TRP A 83 -19.07 -6.11 6.54
CA TRP A 83 -20.19 -5.56 7.29
C TRP A 83 -19.80 -4.34 8.10
N ARG A 84 -18.63 -4.39 8.73
CA ARG A 84 -18.09 -3.28 9.51
C ARG A 84 -17.89 -2.04 8.66
N GLY A 85 -17.16 -2.13 7.55
CA GLY A 85 -16.84 -0.99 6.72
C GLY A 85 -18.04 -0.43 5.96
N TRP A 86 -18.89 -1.32 5.43
CA TRP A 86 -19.98 -0.93 4.55
C TRP A 86 -21.27 -0.58 5.29
N PHE A 87 -21.67 -1.37 6.29
CA PHE A 87 -22.97 -1.25 6.98
C PHE A 87 -22.87 -0.56 8.33
N GLN A 88 -21.93 -0.97 9.18
CA GLN A 88 -21.88 -0.54 10.58
C GLN A 88 -21.20 0.82 10.77
N TYR A 89 -20.23 1.15 9.93
CA TYR A 89 -19.52 2.43 9.97
C TYR A 89 -19.71 3.22 8.69
N ASN A 90 -19.36 4.49 8.77
CA ASN A 90 -19.34 5.39 7.59
C ASN A 90 -17.90 5.54 7.10
N TRP A 91 -17.23 4.41 6.84
CA TRP A 91 -15.88 4.40 6.30
C TRP A 91 -15.90 4.67 4.80
N ARG A 92 -14.82 5.29 4.35
CA ARG A 92 -14.59 5.57 2.94
C ARG A 92 -13.53 4.62 2.39
N LEU A 93 -13.63 4.35 1.11
CA LEU A 93 -12.62 3.65 0.35
C LEU A 93 -11.74 4.67 -0.36
N ASP A 94 -10.42 4.49 -0.28
CA ASP A 94 -9.41 5.21 -1.03
C ASP A 94 -8.19 4.29 -1.10
N GLN A 95 -8.02 3.61 -2.23
CA GLN A 95 -6.93 2.67 -2.48
C GLN A 95 -6.18 3.13 -3.71
N GLY A 96 -4.86 3.31 -3.63
CA GLY A 96 -4.09 3.88 -4.72
C GLY A 96 -2.73 3.23 -4.91
N VAL A 97 -2.10 3.55 -6.03
CA VAL A 97 -0.72 3.17 -6.33
C VAL A 97 0.20 4.16 -5.62
N ASN A 98 0.88 3.69 -4.58
CA ASN A 98 1.81 4.51 -3.81
C ASN A 98 3.16 4.65 -4.55
N SER A 99 3.76 3.52 -4.97
CA SER A 99 5.01 3.58 -5.73
C SER A 99 5.18 2.41 -6.71
N VAL A 100 6.01 2.65 -7.73
CA VAL A 100 6.45 1.64 -8.69
C VAL A 100 7.93 1.78 -8.90
N LYS A 101 8.68 0.67 -8.79
CA LYS A 101 10.14 0.65 -9.00
C LYS A 101 10.60 -0.64 -9.66
N TYR A 102 11.64 -0.57 -10.47
CA TYR A 102 12.28 -1.76 -11.02
C TYR A 102 13.19 -2.43 -10.00
N VAL A 103 13.17 -3.76 -9.95
CA VAL A 103 14.11 -4.53 -9.13
C VAL A 103 15.54 -4.21 -9.55
N LYS A 104 16.36 -3.70 -8.62
CA LYS A 104 17.74 -3.24 -8.89
C LYS A 104 17.83 -2.23 -10.05
N ASN A 105 16.81 -1.41 -10.26
CA ASN A 105 16.70 -0.43 -11.35
C ASN A 105 16.78 -1.02 -12.77
N ASP A 106 16.54 -2.32 -12.93
CA ASP A 106 16.65 -3.02 -14.21
C ASP A 106 15.26 -3.53 -14.66
N PRO A 107 14.70 -3.00 -15.77
CA PRO A 107 13.41 -3.43 -16.28
C PRO A 107 13.31 -4.94 -16.55
N LYS A 108 14.44 -5.59 -16.85
CA LYS A 108 14.49 -7.03 -17.13
C LYS A 108 14.31 -7.91 -15.90
N LYS A 109 14.37 -7.33 -14.70
CA LYS A 109 14.25 -8.06 -13.41
C LYS A 109 12.87 -7.97 -12.79
N GLY A 110 11.93 -7.30 -13.46
CA GLY A 110 10.58 -7.05 -13.00
C GLY A 110 10.47 -5.78 -12.18
N ILE A 111 9.26 -5.57 -11.64
CA ILE A 111 8.90 -4.39 -10.86
C ILE A 111 8.39 -4.77 -9.48
N ILE A 112 8.54 -3.87 -8.54
CA ILE A 112 7.87 -3.88 -7.24
C ILE A 112 6.82 -2.77 -7.30
N ILE A 113 5.58 -3.13 -7.02
CA ILE A 113 4.44 -2.21 -6.95
C ILE A 113 4.02 -2.15 -5.49
N THR A 114 3.96 -0.95 -4.95
CA THR A 114 3.40 -0.70 -3.61
C THR A 114 2.06 -0.01 -3.77
N ILE A 115 1.04 -0.60 -3.20
CA ILE A 115 -0.32 -0.07 -3.11
C ILE A 115 -0.59 0.32 -1.67
N GLU A 116 -1.44 1.33 -1.47
CA GLU A 116 -1.80 1.83 -0.14
C GLU A 116 -3.32 1.99 -0.01
N ASN A 117 -3.83 1.68 1.16
CA ASN A 117 -5.19 2.02 1.56
C ASN A 117 -5.13 3.31 2.41
N PHE A 118 -5.53 4.42 1.82
CA PHE A 118 -5.45 5.76 2.42
C PHE A 118 -6.59 6.05 3.40
N GLU A 119 -7.66 5.25 3.34
CA GLU A 119 -8.83 5.39 4.21
C GLU A 119 -9.06 4.10 5.02
N LYS A 120 -10.20 3.97 5.67
CA LYS A 120 -10.47 2.87 6.63
C LYS A 120 -11.15 1.66 6.01
N MET A 121 -11.89 1.85 4.91
CA MET A 121 -12.58 0.73 4.27
C MET A 121 -11.56 -0.10 3.48
N ALA A 122 -11.57 -1.40 3.72
CA ALA A 122 -10.73 -2.35 3.00
C ALA A 122 -11.58 -3.06 1.93
N MET A 123 -11.00 -3.23 0.72
CA MET A 123 -11.58 -4.01 -0.38
C MET A 123 -10.48 -4.84 -1.05
N PRO A 124 -10.83 -5.94 -1.73
CA PRO A 124 -9.90 -6.62 -2.62
C PRO A 124 -9.36 -5.67 -3.68
N ILE A 125 -8.19 -5.95 -4.19
CA ILE A 125 -7.54 -5.13 -5.22
C ILE A 125 -7.52 -5.86 -6.55
N VAL A 126 -7.89 -5.15 -7.60
CA VAL A 126 -7.65 -5.56 -9.00
C VAL A 126 -6.67 -4.56 -9.60
N VAL A 127 -5.55 -5.05 -10.12
CA VAL A 127 -4.50 -4.22 -10.73
C VAL A 127 -4.27 -4.66 -12.16
N ASP A 128 -4.36 -3.74 -13.12
CA ASP A 128 -3.86 -3.94 -14.48
C ASP A 128 -2.48 -3.32 -14.63
N ILE A 129 -1.53 -4.13 -15.07
CA ILE A 129 -0.14 -3.76 -15.33
C ILE A 129 0.07 -3.81 -16.82
N LYS A 130 0.32 -2.65 -17.45
CA LYS A 130 0.53 -2.52 -18.89
C LYS A 130 1.99 -2.25 -19.20
N THR A 131 2.58 -3.04 -20.10
CA THR A 131 3.92 -2.82 -20.63
C THR A 131 3.90 -1.84 -21.80
N LYS A 132 5.06 -1.28 -22.17
CA LYS A 132 5.21 -0.43 -23.36
C LYS A 132 4.86 -1.13 -24.67
N SER A 133 4.97 -2.46 -24.73
CA SER A 133 4.52 -3.24 -25.87
C SER A 133 3.00 -3.36 -26.00
N GLY A 134 2.26 -2.87 -24.98
CA GLY A 134 0.80 -2.95 -24.94
C GLY A 134 0.24 -4.19 -24.24
N LYS A 135 1.09 -5.12 -23.78
CA LYS A 135 0.64 -6.29 -23.03
C LYS A 135 0.09 -5.87 -21.67
N VAL A 136 -1.12 -6.34 -21.34
CA VAL A 136 -1.77 -6.12 -20.04
C VAL A 136 -1.77 -7.41 -19.23
N THR A 137 -1.38 -7.33 -17.98
CA THR A 137 -1.47 -8.43 -17.02
C THR A 137 -2.33 -7.99 -15.85
N ARG A 138 -3.42 -8.72 -15.58
CA ARG A 138 -4.31 -8.47 -14.43
C ARG A 138 -3.87 -9.28 -13.23
N VAL A 139 -3.71 -8.62 -12.10
CA VAL A 139 -3.39 -9.21 -10.79
C VAL A 139 -4.56 -8.94 -9.86
N LYS A 140 -5.01 -9.97 -9.13
CA LYS A 140 -6.02 -9.84 -8.07
C LYS A 140 -5.36 -10.14 -6.73
N LEU A 141 -5.56 -9.25 -5.77
CA LEU A 141 -5.06 -9.40 -4.41
C LEU A 141 -6.25 -9.44 -3.46
N PRO A 142 -6.25 -10.39 -2.51
CA PRO A 142 -7.35 -10.55 -1.58
C PRO A 142 -7.37 -9.44 -0.53
N VAL A 143 -8.49 -9.29 0.17
CA VAL A 143 -8.67 -8.25 1.20
C VAL A 143 -7.71 -8.40 2.38
N GLU A 144 -7.25 -9.61 2.63
CA GLU A 144 -6.36 -9.97 3.75
C GLU A 144 -5.01 -9.24 3.71
N ILE A 145 -4.61 -8.69 2.56
CA ILE A 145 -3.41 -7.85 2.47
C ILE A 145 -3.47 -6.65 3.42
N TRP A 146 -4.69 -6.21 3.79
CA TRP A 146 -4.94 -5.06 4.66
C TRP A 146 -5.04 -5.40 6.16
N GLN A 147 -4.92 -6.68 6.55
CA GLN A 147 -5.13 -7.10 7.94
C GLN A 147 -4.14 -6.48 8.94
N ARG A 148 -2.92 -6.19 8.51
CA ARG A 148 -1.84 -5.72 9.40
C ARG A 148 -1.26 -4.38 9.01
N ASN A 149 -1.29 -4.04 7.73
CA ASN A 149 -0.63 -2.86 7.19
C ASN A 149 -1.59 -2.07 6.31
N LYS A 150 -1.35 -0.77 6.20
CA LYS A 150 -2.07 0.10 5.26
C LYS A 150 -1.48 0.07 3.86
N ASP A 151 -0.29 -0.50 3.68
CA ASP A 151 0.40 -0.66 2.42
C ASP A 151 0.76 -2.12 2.16
N TRP A 152 0.82 -2.48 0.89
CA TRP A 152 1.21 -3.81 0.44
C TRP A 152 2.09 -3.71 -0.79
N SER A 153 3.24 -4.39 -0.75
CA SER A 153 4.17 -4.45 -1.88
C SER A 153 4.21 -5.85 -2.46
N PHE A 154 4.15 -5.93 -3.78
CA PHE A 154 4.30 -7.20 -4.48
C PHE A 154 5.19 -7.05 -5.71
N LYS A 155 5.87 -8.14 -6.05
CA LYS A 155 6.69 -8.21 -7.26
C LYS A 155 5.87 -8.71 -8.44
N HIS A 156 5.95 -8.01 -9.57
CA HIS A 156 5.47 -8.49 -10.85
C HIS A 156 6.66 -8.77 -11.78
N ASN A 157 6.71 -10.01 -12.30
CA ASN A 157 7.78 -10.39 -13.22
C ASN A 157 7.49 -9.82 -14.61
N SER A 158 8.39 -8.98 -15.08
CA SER A 158 8.40 -8.44 -16.44
C SER A 158 9.84 -8.36 -16.93
N THR A 159 10.04 -8.49 -18.22
CA THR A 159 11.30 -8.22 -18.90
C THR A 159 11.22 -6.97 -19.77
N GLU A 160 10.10 -6.25 -19.69
CA GLU A 160 9.78 -5.06 -20.46
C GLU A 160 9.54 -3.88 -19.55
N GLU A 161 9.71 -2.68 -20.09
CA GLU A 161 9.35 -1.44 -19.40
C GLU A 161 7.84 -1.34 -19.23
N ILE A 162 7.42 -0.84 -18.06
CA ILE A 162 6.04 -0.63 -17.72
C ILE A 162 5.57 0.74 -18.20
N GLU A 163 4.42 0.77 -18.85
CA GLU A 163 3.74 1.99 -19.26
C GLU A 163 2.84 2.53 -18.16
N SER A 164 2.03 1.65 -17.56
CA SER A 164 1.09 2.04 -16.48
C SER A 164 0.76 0.91 -15.53
N VAL A 165 0.33 1.30 -14.34
CA VAL A 165 -0.27 0.45 -13.31
C VAL A 165 -1.57 1.10 -12.89
N VAL A 166 -2.69 0.38 -12.99
CA VAL A 166 -4.03 0.90 -12.73
C VAL A 166 -4.75 0.01 -11.73
N ILE A 167 -5.19 0.58 -10.62
CA ILE A 167 -6.07 -0.07 -9.64
C ILE A 167 -7.52 0.17 -10.06
N ASP A 168 -8.36 -0.85 -9.86
CA ASP A 168 -9.78 -0.84 -10.21
C ASP A 168 -10.03 -0.38 -11.65
N PRO A 169 -9.41 -1.04 -12.65
CA PRO A 169 -9.52 -0.63 -14.06
C PRO A 169 -10.95 -0.67 -14.61
N ASP A 170 -11.82 -1.45 -13.96
CA ASP A 170 -13.22 -1.61 -14.36
C ASP A 170 -14.17 -0.65 -13.61
N HIS A 171 -13.63 0.20 -12.72
CA HIS A 171 -14.37 1.19 -11.93
C HIS A 171 -15.55 0.61 -11.13
N VAL A 172 -15.34 -0.54 -10.51
CA VAL A 172 -16.40 -1.26 -9.77
C VAL A 172 -16.49 -0.84 -8.30
N PHE A 173 -15.43 -0.25 -7.76
CA PHE A 173 -15.39 0.18 -6.37
C PHE A 173 -15.67 1.69 -6.24
N PRO A 174 -16.41 2.12 -5.21
CA PRO A 174 -16.70 3.54 -4.98
C PRO A 174 -15.53 4.26 -4.31
N ASP A 175 -14.38 4.26 -4.97
CA ASP A 175 -13.20 4.96 -4.50
C ASP A 175 -13.47 6.47 -4.40
N SER A 176 -13.05 7.07 -3.29
CA SER A 176 -13.26 8.50 -3.02
C SER A 176 -12.22 9.39 -3.69
N ASN A 177 -11.14 8.81 -4.21
CA ASN A 177 -10.04 9.53 -4.86
C ASN A 177 -9.43 8.71 -6.00
N THR A 178 -10.10 8.64 -7.11
CA THR A 178 -9.63 7.88 -8.29
C THR A 178 -8.36 8.47 -8.95
N ALA A 179 -7.90 9.65 -8.53
CA ALA A 179 -6.70 10.27 -9.09
C ALA A 179 -5.41 9.50 -8.72
N ASN A 180 -5.39 8.79 -7.58
CA ASN A 180 -4.26 7.97 -7.14
C ASN A 180 -4.34 6.51 -7.62
N ASN A 181 -5.42 6.11 -8.32
CA ASN A 181 -5.59 4.75 -8.82
C ASN A 181 -4.67 4.43 -10.00
N THR A 182 -4.07 5.44 -10.62
CA THR A 182 -3.26 5.26 -11.82
C THR A 182 -1.86 5.83 -11.62
N TRP A 183 -0.87 4.96 -11.84
CA TRP A 183 0.51 5.36 -12.05
C TRP A 183 0.87 5.19 -13.53
N THR A 184 1.57 6.17 -14.11
CA THR A 184 2.12 6.07 -15.47
C THR A 184 3.59 6.45 -15.48
N ALA A 185 4.38 5.80 -16.34
CA ALA A 185 5.80 6.11 -16.49
C ALA A 185 6.08 7.54 -16.97
N ALA A 186 5.11 8.16 -17.65
CA ALA A 186 5.22 9.55 -18.13
C ALA A 186 4.98 10.58 -17.03
N ALA A 187 4.07 10.30 -16.09
CA ALA A 187 3.68 11.21 -15.00
C ALA A 187 4.34 10.87 -13.67
N GLY A 188 4.61 9.57 -13.42
CA GLY A 188 5.22 9.07 -12.20
C GLY A 188 6.73 8.97 -12.32
N LYS A 189 7.46 9.45 -11.33
CA LYS A 189 8.88 9.08 -11.21
C LYS A 189 8.95 7.64 -10.74
N LEU A 190 9.66 6.78 -11.50
CA LEU A 190 10.08 5.48 -10.98
C LEU A 190 10.94 5.74 -9.74
N GLU A 191 10.54 5.20 -8.62
CA GLU A 191 11.43 5.14 -7.46
C GLU A 191 12.63 4.27 -7.83
N LYS A 192 13.83 4.78 -7.57
CA LYS A 192 15.05 4.00 -7.77
C LYS A 192 15.36 3.24 -6.50
N ASP A 193 15.58 1.94 -6.61
CA ASP A 193 16.21 1.17 -5.55
C ASP A 193 17.58 1.75 -5.26
N VAL A 194 17.88 1.96 -3.99
CA VAL A 194 19.25 2.26 -3.56
C VAL A 194 20.02 0.94 -3.62
N ILE A 195 20.94 0.82 -4.59
CA ILE A 195 21.83 -0.34 -4.70
C ILE A 195 22.92 -0.15 -3.67
N LEU A 196 22.80 -0.85 -2.54
CA LEU A 196 23.73 -0.71 -1.41
C LEU A 196 25.16 -1.09 -1.77
N ASP A 197 25.36 -2.04 -2.68
CA ASP A 197 26.69 -2.49 -3.14
C ASP A 197 27.62 -1.34 -3.56
N ASP A 198 27.05 -0.28 -4.14
CA ASP A 198 27.82 0.89 -4.59
C ASP A 198 28.43 1.68 -3.42
N TYR A 199 27.82 1.59 -2.24
CA TYR A 199 28.20 2.33 -1.03
C TYR A 199 29.08 1.51 -0.07
N LEU A 200 29.20 0.19 -0.28
CA LEU A 200 29.96 -0.68 0.62
C LEU A 200 31.46 -0.41 0.52
N GLY A 201 32.16 -0.59 1.63
CA GLY A 201 33.61 -0.44 1.70
C GLY A 201 34.07 0.24 2.97
N VAL A 202 35.39 0.50 3.02
CA VAL A 202 36.04 1.21 4.11
C VAL A 202 36.28 2.67 3.68
N TYR A 203 35.96 3.60 4.56
CA TYR A 203 36.13 5.00 4.35
C TYR A 203 36.94 5.62 5.48
N ALA A 204 37.86 6.50 5.13
CA ALA A 204 38.72 7.21 6.07
C ALA A 204 38.60 8.72 5.92
N THR A 205 38.86 9.43 7.01
CA THR A 205 38.97 10.89 7.00
C THR A 205 40.44 11.31 7.25
N ALA A 206 40.83 12.37 6.56
CA ALA A 206 42.21 12.92 6.77
C ALA A 206 42.32 13.67 8.10
N ASN A 207 41.20 14.05 8.70
CA ASN A 207 41.16 14.92 9.89
C ASN A 207 41.29 14.18 11.23
N ALA A 208 41.21 12.83 11.22
CA ALA A 208 41.31 11.99 12.42
C ALA A 208 41.67 10.56 12.04
N PRO A 209 42.24 9.73 12.93
CA PRO A 209 42.46 8.32 12.70
C PRO A 209 41.15 7.52 12.83
N LEU A 210 40.12 7.96 12.11
CA LEU A 210 38.79 7.39 12.16
C LEU A 210 38.44 6.70 10.83
N LYS A 211 38.06 5.44 10.93
CA LYS A 211 37.56 4.65 9.78
C LYS A 211 36.12 4.25 9.99
N ILE A 212 35.34 4.31 8.91
CA ILE A 212 33.97 3.84 8.85
C ILE A 212 33.88 2.71 7.84
N THR A 213 33.41 1.54 8.29
CA THR A 213 33.17 0.38 7.43
C THR A 213 31.67 0.28 7.15
N LEU A 214 31.29 0.31 5.87
CA LEU A 214 29.93 0.15 5.42
C LEU A 214 29.73 -1.25 4.83
N THR A 215 28.77 -1.96 5.39
CA THR A 215 28.38 -3.32 4.95
C THR A 215 26.88 -3.39 4.77
N GLU A 216 26.37 -4.38 4.04
CA GLU A 216 24.92 -4.63 3.97
C GLU A 216 24.50 -5.59 5.09
N LYS A 217 23.40 -5.25 5.77
CA LYS A 217 22.77 -6.12 6.76
C LYS A 217 21.26 -5.91 6.71
N ASN A 218 20.49 -6.99 6.44
CA ASN A 218 19.03 -6.96 6.35
C ASN A 218 18.51 -5.89 5.36
N SER A 219 19.11 -5.80 4.18
CA SER A 219 18.78 -4.80 3.14
C SER A 219 18.94 -3.34 3.58
N ALA A 220 19.73 -3.07 4.60
CA ALA A 220 20.08 -1.74 5.08
C ALA A 220 21.60 -1.55 5.17
N LEU A 221 22.04 -0.29 5.13
CA LEU A 221 23.44 0.06 5.28
C LEU A 221 23.85 -0.07 6.74
N ASN A 222 24.71 -1.06 7.05
CA ASN A 222 25.27 -1.23 8.40
C ASN A 222 26.55 -0.44 8.50
N VAL A 223 26.60 0.48 9.47
CA VAL A 223 27.70 1.40 9.71
C VAL A 223 28.52 0.91 10.90
N GLY A 224 29.75 0.51 10.65
CA GLY A 224 30.75 0.16 11.68
C GLY A 224 31.75 1.29 11.86
N ILE A 225 31.84 1.84 13.06
CA ILE A 225 32.86 2.82 13.45
C ILE A 225 33.81 2.16 14.47
N SER A 226 35.10 2.26 14.24
CA SER A 226 36.08 1.64 15.13
C SER A 226 35.94 2.14 16.58
N GLY A 227 35.75 1.20 17.50
CA GLY A 227 35.57 1.47 18.95
C GLY A 227 34.11 1.75 19.34
N TYR A 228 33.13 1.67 18.41
CA TYR A 228 31.72 1.89 18.69
C TYR A 228 30.85 0.71 18.21
N PRO A 229 29.71 0.45 18.83
CA PRO A 229 28.74 -0.51 18.32
C PRO A 229 28.27 -0.12 16.92
N SER A 230 28.12 -1.10 16.02
CA SER A 230 27.55 -0.86 14.69
C SER A 230 26.05 -0.54 14.76
N PHE A 231 25.61 0.28 13.85
CA PHE A 231 24.22 0.71 13.72
C PHE A 231 23.78 0.72 12.24
N THR A 232 22.49 0.82 12.00
CA THR A 232 21.92 0.86 10.65
C THR A 232 21.62 2.29 10.23
N ALA A 233 21.89 2.59 8.95
CA ALA A 233 21.45 3.80 8.29
C ALA A 233 20.51 3.44 7.13
N THR A 234 19.43 4.21 6.98
CA THR A 234 18.40 4.01 5.96
C THR A 234 18.42 5.14 4.94
N PRO A 235 18.04 4.89 3.66
CA PRO A 235 17.95 5.92 2.66
C PRO A 235 16.95 7.01 3.07
N VAL A 236 17.28 8.26 2.79
CA VAL A 236 16.36 9.40 3.00
C VAL A 236 15.48 9.56 1.79
N THR A 237 14.17 9.52 1.98
CA THR A 237 13.19 9.70 0.90
C THR A 237 13.34 11.07 0.27
N GLY A 238 13.48 11.10 -1.06
CA GLY A 238 13.61 12.36 -1.83
C GLY A 238 15.02 12.96 -1.85
N GLU A 239 15.99 12.43 -1.09
CA GLU A 239 17.39 12.87 -1.12
C GLU A 239 18.27 11.77 -1.74
N ALA A 240 18.69 11.96 -3.00
CA ALA A 240 19.57 10.99 -3.67
C ALA A 240 20.89 10.84 -2.91
N ASN A 241 21.43 9.61 -2.90
CA ASN A 241 22.71 9.27 -2.28
C ASN A 241 22.85 9.68 -0.79
N THR A 242 21.73 9.78 -0.09
CA THR A 242 21.70 10.21 1.30
C THR A 242 21.10 9.13 2.19
N PHE A 243 21.78 8.86 3.31
CA PHE A 243 21.33 7.91 4.35
C PHE A 243 21.28 8.62 5.69
N GLU A 244 20.41 8.16 6.57
CA GLU A 244 20.31 8.68 7.93
C GLU A 244 20.26 7.57 8.96
N ALA A 245 20.83 7.85 10.12
CA ALA A 245 20.77 7.03 11.32
C ALA A 245 20.28 7.93 12.50
N PRO A 246 18.96 8.16 12.64
CA PRO A 246 18.42 9.11 13.60
C PRO A 246 18.82 8.79 15.04
N ALA A 247 18.85 7.50 15.41
CA ALA A 247 19.25 7.06 16.75
C ALA A 247 20.73 7.39 17.07
N ALA A 248 21.58 7.50 16.04
CA ALA A 248 22.98 7.90 16.20
C ALA A 248 23.18 9.41 16.00
N GLY A 249 22.14 10.14 15.57
CA GLY A 249 22.23 11.55 15.25
C GLY A 249 23.11 11.86 14.04
N LEU A 250 23.17 10.93 13.05
CA LEU A 250 24.08 11.02 11.91
C LEU A 250 23.33 10.97 10.59
N LYS A 251 23.84 11.72 9.61
CA LYS A 251 23.43 11.70 8.20
C LYS A 251 24.65 11.56 7.31
N PHE A 252 24.56 10.75 6.27
CA PHE A 252 25.65 10.43 5.34
C PHE A 252 25.25 10.89 3.95
N LYS A 253 25.94 11.88 3.37
CA LYS A 253 25.69 12.41 2.04
C LYS A 253 26.82 11.98 1.11
N PHE A 254 26.58 11.02 0.25
CA PHE A 254 27.56 10.54 -0.71
C PHE A 254 27.66 11.43 -1.93
N ASN A 255 28.86 11.55 -2.48
CA ASN A 255 29.06 12.17 -3.80
C ASN A 255 28.46 11.26 -4.90
N GLU A 256 28.29 11.80 -6.10
CA GLU A 256 27.68 11.07 -7.23
C GLU A 256 28.48 9.81 -7.61
N ALA A 257 29.79 9.86 -7.51
CA ALA A 257 30.68 8.72 -7.81
C ALA A 257 30.73 7.69 -6.69
N LYS A 258 30.13 7.95 -5.51
CA LYS A 258 30.12 7.10 -4.30
C LYS A 258 31.52 6.71 -3.82
N THR A 259 32.51 7.56 -4.12
CA THR A 259 33.90 7.43 -3.70
C THR A 259 34.19 8.14 -2.38
N GLY A 260 33.23 8.84 -1.82
CA GLY A 260 33.30 9.54 -0.55
C GLY A 260 31.94 10.03 -0.09
N PHE A 261 31.87 10.46 1.16
CA PHE A 261 30.66 11.06 1.73
C PHE A 261 31.00 12.10 2.80
N ASP A 262 30.08 13.00 3.04
CA ASP A 262 30.07 13.88 4.18
C ASP A 262 29.21 13.27 5.29
N MET A 263 29.80 13.02 6.45
CA MET A 263 29.07 12.66 7.65
C MET A 263 28.64 13.94 8.37
N VAL A 264 27.34 14.13 8.51
CA VAL A 264 26.76 15.28 9.20
C VAL A 264 26.25 14.87 10.55
N ILE A 265 26.72 15.52 11.62
CA ILE A 265 26.20 15.35 12.97
C ILE A 265 24.96 16.23 13.11
N THR A 266 23.76 15.63 13.19
CA THR A 266 22.50 16.38 13.09
C THR A 266 22.24 17.33 14.26
N GLY A 267 22.86 17.05 15.43
CA GLY A 267 22.67 17.87 16.62
C GLY A 267 23.35 19.25 16.59
N ASN A 268 24.48 19.38 15.84
CA ASN A 268 25.26 20.63 15.78
C ASN A 268 25.62 21.07 14.35
N GLY A 269 25.23 20.27 13.35
CA GLY A 269 25.52 20.58 11.93
C GLY A 269 26.97 20.37 11.52
N GLN A 270 27.83 19.79 12.36
CA GLN A 270 29.23 19.54 12.03
C GLN A 270 29.31 18.53 10.86
N VAL A 271 30.19 18.82 9.90
CA VAL A 271 30.44 18.02 8.71
C VAL A 271 31.85 17.45 8.74
N ILE A 272 31.97 16.13 8.55
CA ILE A 272 33.25 15.44 8.51
C ILE A 272 33.32 14.66 7.18
N PRO A 273 34.24 15.02 6.27
CA PRO A 273 34.39 14.33 4.99
C PRO A 273 35.13 12.99 5.14
N PHE A 274 34.66 11.99 4.42
CA PHE A 274 35.25 10.66 4.31
C PHE A 274 35.50 10.29 2.85
N THR A 275 36.61 9.60 2.60
CA THR A 275 36.97 9.09 1.27
C THR A 275 37.13 7.57 1.33
N LYS A 276 36.63 6.89 0.29
CA LYS A 276 36.73 5.42 0.18
C LYS A 276 38.19 4.98 0.03
N GLU A 277 38.59 4.05 0.86
CA GLU A 277 39.92 3.40 0.70
C GLU A 277 39.90 2.50 -0.56
N LYS A 278 41.02 2.46 -1.29
CA LYS A 278 41.18 1.62 -2.49
C LYS A 278 41.34 0.16 -2.13
#